data_977f9151382aaa71649d541b7fd8d6bc
#
_entry.id   977f9151382aaa71649d541b7fd8d6bc
#
_cell.length_a   1.000
_cell.length_b   1.000
_cell.length_c   1.000
_cell.angle_alpha   90.00
_cell.angle_beta   90.00
_cell.angle_gamma   90.00
#
_symmetry.space_group_name_H-M   'P 1'
#
loop_
_entity.id
_entity.type
_entity.pdbx_description
1 polymer ?
#
loop_
_entity_poly.entity_id
_entity_poly.type
_entity_poly.pdbx_seq_one_letter_code
_entity_poly.pdbx_strand_id
1 'polypeptide(L)'
;MDIKLTESEVRVLGALIEKDITTPEYYPLSLNALVNACNQKSNRDPVMQLDEDAVRDALGGLQEQRMAGPARGADSRVTKYEQRLQEVFNFTRPEIAVLCVLLLRGPQTPGELRGRTERLHHFETLDDVQSALQKLMQRDPPLAKLLPRQPGTKESRYAHLFAGDVVEPEMPVHAATGVERNPKDAERIARLEEEVAELRREVVEVKDQLERFRRQFE
;
A
#
# COMPACT_ATOMS: atom_id res chain seq x y z
N MET A 1 -7.41 17.89 14.71
CA MET A 1 -7.93 16.57 15.13
C MET A 1 -6.73 15.65 15.21
N ASP A 2 -6.44 15.08 16.37
CA ASP A 2 -5.29 14.17 16.50
C ASP A 2 -5.78 12.76 16.11
N ILE A 3 -5.42 12.32 14.91
CA ILE A 3 -5.84 11.03 14.36
C ILE A 3 -4.79 10.01 14.77
N LYS A 4 -5.20 8.97 15.46
CA LYS A 4 -4.32 7.84 15.83
C LYS A 4 -5.10 6.54 15.78
N LEU A 5 -5.19 5.97 14.57
CA LEU A 5 -5.85 4.69 14.33
C LEU A 5 -4.96 3.51 14.72
N THR A 6 -5.56 2.46 15.23
CA THR A 6 -4.93 1.14 15.38
C THR A 6 -4.74 0.47 14.01
N GLU A 7 -3.91 -0.57 13.94
CA GLU A 7 -3.71 -1.33 12.69
C GLU A 7 -5.02 -1.93 12.14
N SER A 8 -5.90 -2.40 13.04
CA SER A 8 -7.21 -2.95 12.66
C SER A 8 -8.12 -1.87 12.12
N GLU A 9 -8.15 -0.68 12.71
CA GLU A 9 -8.92 0.47 12.23
C GLU A 9 -8.43 0.94 10.85
N VAL A 10 -7.11 1.03 10.66
CA VAL A 10 -6.49 1.36 9.36
C VAL A 10 -6.91 0.34 8.29
N ARG A 11 -6.88 -0.96 8.61
CA ARG A 11 -7.29 -2.02 7.72
C ARG A 11 -8.77 -1.95 7.36
N VAL A 12 -9.63 -1.78 8.35
CA VAL A 12 -11.09 -1.67 8.16
C VAL A 12 -11.43 -0.45 7.32
N LEU A 13 -10.85 0.70 7.63
CA LEU A 13 -11.06 1.93 6.87
C LEU A 13 -10.61 1.79 5.40
N GLY A 14 -9.40 1.27 5.18
CA GLY A 14 -8.89 1.01 3.83
C GLY A 14 -9.75 0.04 3.03
N ALA A 15 -10.27 -1.02 3.68
CA ALA A 15 -11.17 -1.98 3.05
C ALA A 15 -12.52 -1.35 2.67
N LEU A 16 -13.09 -0.50 3.53
CA LEU A 16 -14.32 0.24 3.22
C LEU A 16 -14.13 1.18 2.03
N ILE A 17 -13.05 1.94 1.99
CA ILE A 17 -12.74 2.84 0.86
C ILE A 17 -12.57 2.04 -0.44
N GLU A 18 -11.79 0.96 -0.41
CA GLU A 18 -11.58 0.12 -1.59
C GLU A 18 -12.89 -0.39 -2.17
N LYS A 19 -13.77 -0.94 -1.31
CA LYS A 19 -15.03 -1.55 -1.77
C LYS A 19 -16.07 -0.52 -2.22
N ASP A 20 -16.10 0.65 -1.60
CA ASP A 20 -16.91 1.78 -2.06
C ASP A 20 -16.58 2.17 -3.52
N ILE A 21 -15.30 2.15 -3.88
CA ILE A 21 -14.83 2.55 -5.21
C ILE A 21 -14.88 1.40 -6.23
N THR A 22 -14.45 0.18 -5.82
CA THR A 22 -14.22 -0.93 -6.77
C THR A 22 -15.41 -1.85 -6.96
N THR A 23 -16.33 -1.89 -6.01
CA THR A 23 -17.53 -2.77 -6.03
C THR A 23 -18.74 -2.06 -5.43
N PRO A 24 -19.15 -0.89 -6.00
CA PRO A 24 -20.23 -0.06 -5.45
C PRO A 24 -21.58 -0.80 -5.40
N GLU A 25 -21.81 -1.79 -6.27
CA GLU A 25 -23.01 -2.62 -6.28
C GLU A 25 -23.17 -3.48 -5.04
N TYR A 26 -22.08 -3.79 -4.32
CA TYR A 26 -22.08 -4.54 -3.06
C TYR A 26 -21.90 -3.66 -1.83
N TYR A 27 -21.74 -2.35 -2.03
CA TYR A 27 -21.55 -1.38 -0.97
C TYR A 27 -22.89 -0.72 -0.57
N PRO A 28 -23.15 -0.42 0.70
CA PRO A 28 -22.33 -0.61 1.89
C PRO A 28 -22.23 -2.07 2.35
N LEU A 29 -21.19 -2.42 3.15
CA LEU A 29 -20.83 -3.79 3.48
C LEU A 29 -21.52 -4.28 4.77
N SER A 30 -21.99 -5.54 4.79
CA SER A 30 -22.28 -6.23 6.04
C SER A 30 -21.00 -6.53 6.82
N LEU A 31 -21.11 -6.84 8.13
CA LEU A 31 -19.94 -7.17 8.95
C LEU A 31 -19.13 -8.34 8.36
N ASN A 32 -19.79 -9.43 7.97
CA ASN A 32 -19.14 -10.59 7.35
C ASN A 32 -18.41 -10.21 6.03
N ALA A 33 -19.07 -9.41 5.16
CA ALA A 33 -18.42 -8.94 3.94
C ALA A 33 -17.18 -8.07 4.23
N LEU A 34 -17.22 -7.26 5.30
CA LEU A 34 -16.11 -6.43 5.72
C LEU A 34 -14.97 -7.27 6.30
N VAL A 35 -15.24 -8.26 7.14
CA VAL A 35 -14.24 -9.23 7.64
C VAL A 35 -13.52 -9.89 6.46
N ASN A 36 -14.27 -10.39 5.47
CA ASN A 36 -13.70 -10.99 4.27
C ASN A 36 -12.86 -9.98 3.47
N ALA A 37 -13.29 -8.72 3.36
CA ALA A 37 -12.54 -7.66 2.68
C ALA A 37 -11.23 -7.31 3.40
N CYS A 38 -11.21 -7.31 4.74
CA CYS A 38 -10.02 -7.05 5.55
C CYS A 38 -8.97 -8.16 5.40
N ASN A 39 -9.41 -9.41 5.31
CA ASN A 39 -8.57 -10.61 5.33
C ASN A 39 -8.18 -11.12 3.93
N GLN A 40 -8.40 -10.33 2.88
CA GLN A 40 -7.98 -10.70 1.52
C GLN A 40 -6.47 -10.96 1.48
N LYS A 41 -6.07 -12.03 0.77
CA LYS A 41 -4.65 -12.38 0.60
C LYS A 41 -3.94 -11.50 -0.44
N SER A 42 -4.69 -10.84 -1.31
CA SER A 42 -4.17 -9.92 -2.32
C SER A 42 -4.50 -8.47 -1.97
N ASN A 43 -3.64 -7.56 -2.40
CA ASN A 43 -3.79 -6.11 -2.17
C ASN A 43 -3.81 -5.70 -0.69
N ARG A 44 -3.18 -6.48 0.17
CA ARG A 44 -3.01 -6.26 1.62
C ARG A 44 -1.56 -6.53 2.01
N ASP A 45 -1.01 -5.61 2.78
CA ASP A 45 0.33 -5.77 3.37
C ASP A 45 0.34 -5.06 4.74
N PRO A 46 0.53 -5.82 5.83
CA PRO A 46 0.60 -7.28 5.92
C PRO A 46 -0.76 -7.95 5.63
N VAL A 47 -0.76 -9.25 5.31
CA VAL A 47 -1.99 -10.05 5.31
C VAL A 47 -2.41 -10.28 6.76
N MET A 48 -3.65 -9.93 7.09
CA MET A 48 -4.20 -10.06 8.44
C MET A 48 -5.25 -11.17 8.51
N GLN A 49 -5.58 -11.60 9.73
CA GLN A 49 -6.65 -12.56 10.05
C GLN A 49 -7.48 -11.99 11.18
N LEU A 50 -8.28 -10.96 10.87
CA LEU A 50 -9.19 -10.34 11.82
C LEU A 50 -10.46 -11.17 11.93
N ASP A 51 -10.91 -11.44 13.16
CA ASP A 51 -12.22 -12.02 13.41
C ASP A 51 -13.31 -10.94 13.43
N GLU A 52 -14.56 -11.36 13.63
CA GLU A 52 -15.70 -10.44 13.67
C GLU A 52 -15.62 -9.44 14.82
N ASP A 53 -15.09 -9.85 15.97
CA ASP A 53 -15.00 -8.99 17.15
C ASP A 53 -13.95 -7.91 16.94
N ALA A 54 -12.77 -8.25 16.43
CA ALA A 54 -11.73 -7.29 16.08
C ALA A 54 -12.20 -6.26 15.03
N VAL A 55 -12.98 -6.69 14.03
CA VAL A 55 -13.56 -5.76 13.03
C VAL A 55 -14.67 -4.90 13.64
N ARG A 56 -15.46 -5.43 14.56
CA ARG A 56 -16.49 -4.67 15.27
C ARG A 56 -15.90 -3.60 16.18
N ASP A 57 -14.84 -3.94 16.92
CA ASP A 57 -14.11 -3.00 17.79
C ASP A 57 -13.48 -1.88 16.96
N ALA A 58 -12.84 -2.24 15.83
CA ALA A 58 -12.28 -1.26 14.90
C ALA A 58 -13.35 -0.33 14.30
N LEU A 59 -14.53 -0.85 13.96
CA LEU A 59 -15.66 -0.03 13.52
C LEU A 59 -16.13 0.93 14.63
N GLY A 60 -16.12 0.49 15.89
CA GLY A 60 -16.44 1.33 17.05
C GLY A 60 -15.50 2.53 17.14
N GLY A 61 -14.17 2.32 17.11
CA GLY A 61 -13.19 3.40 17.14
C GLY A 61 -13.28 4.34 15.93
N LEU A 62 -13.51 3.79 14.74
CA LEU A 62 -13.73 4.60 13.52
C LEU A 62 -15.03 5.43 13.59
N GLN A 63 -16.06 4.92 14.25
CA GLN A 63 -17.32 5.63 14.45
C GLN A 63 -17.17 6.79 15.44
N GLU A 64 -16.42 6.63 16.53
CA GLU A 64 -16.08 7.69 17.47
C GLU A 64 -15.34 8.83 16.76
N GLN A 65 -14.45 8.51 15.83
CA GLN A 65 -13.73 9.48 15.00
C GLN A 65 -14.52 9.96 13.77
N ARG A 66 -15.77 9.51 13.59
CA ARG A 66 -16.67 9.86 12.47
C ARG A 66 -16.12 9.49 11.08
N MET A 67 -15.19 8.52 11.01
CA MET A 67 -14.58 8.08 9.75
C MET A 67 -15.32 6.93 9.08
N ALA A 68 -16.08 6.16 9.84
CA ALA A 68 -16.95 5.10 9.34
C ALA A 68 -18.16 4.93 10.27
N GLY A 69 -19.15 4.16 9.86
CA GLY A 69 -20.29 3.84 10.71
C GLY A 69 -21.39 3.08 9.98
N PRO A 70 -22.51 2.82 10.67
CA PRO A 70 -23.68 2.22 10.04
C PRO A 70 -24.19 3.09 8.89
N ALA A 71 -24.56 2.44 7.77
CA ALA A 71 -25.11 3.12 6.61
C ALA A 71 -26.46 3.74 6.93
N ARG A 72 -26.68 4.96 6.46
CA ARG A 72 -27.94 5.71 6.65
C ARG A 72 -28.99 5.22 5.64
N GLY A 73 -30.24 5.02 6.10
CA GLY A 73 -31.38 4.76 5.21
C GLY A 73 -31.45 3.34 4.63
N ALA A 74 -30.66 2.40 5.10
CA ALA A 74 -30.77 1.02 4.68
C ALA A 74 -31.93 0.32 5.45
N ASP A 75 -33.06 0.12 4.81
CA ASP A 75 -34.16 -0.73 5.27
C ASP A 75 -33.79 -2.24 5.24
N SER A 76 -32.57 -2.52 5.70
CA SER A 76 -31.99 -3.87 5.68
C SER A 76 -32.09 -4.50 7.07
N ARG A 77 -32.49 -5.78 7.11
CA ARG A 77 -32.49 -6.59 8.35
C ARG A 77 -31.09 -6.78 8.94
N VAL A 78 -30.06 -6.51 8.15
CA VAL A 78 -28.64 -6.64 8.53
C VAL A 78 -27.99 -5.27 8.49
N THR A 79 -27.34 -4.87 9.58
CA THR A 79 -26.56 -3.63 9.64
C THR A 79 -25.45 -3.67 8.60
N LYS A 80 -25.36 -2.62 7.79
CA LYS A 80 -24.29 -2.39 6.83
C LYS A 80 -23.45 -1.19 7.25
N TYR A 81 -22.20 -1.16 6.85
CA TYR A 81 -21.24 -0.16 7.24
C TYR A 81 -20.65 0.56 6.03
N GLU A 82 -20.41 1.85 6.20
CA GLU A 82 -19.87 2.75 5.19
C GLU A 82 -18.74 3.62 5.74
N GLN A 83 -17.82 4.04 4.86
CA GLN A 83 -16.83 5.07 5.18
C GLN A 83 -17.47 6.46 5.10
N ARG A 84 -16.92 7.44 5.85
CA ARG A 84 -17.42 8.81 5.91
C ARG A 84 -16.29 9.84 5.75
N LEU A 85 -15.20 9.47 5.11
CA LEU A 85 -14.02 10.34 4.96
C LEU A 85 -14.32 11.60 4.16
N GLN A 86 -15.26 11.55 3.23
CA GLN A 86 -15.69 12.73 2.49
C GLN A 86 -16.35 13.78 3.38
N GLU A 87 -17.08 13.36 4.43
CA GLU A 87 -17.70 14.28 5.39
C GLU A 87 -16.65 14.98 6.26
N VAL A 88 -15.51 14.32 6.51
CA VAL A 88 -14.45 14.83 7.40
C VAL A 88 -13.37 15.61 6.65
N PHE A 89 -12.96 15.13 5.47
CA PHE A 89 -11.75 15.61 4.79
C PHE A 89 -11.98 16.21 3.40
N ASN A 90 -13.12 15.96 2.76
CA ASN A 90 -13.40 16.39 1.39
C ASN A 90 -12.25 16.03 0.41
N PHE A 91 -11.90 14.75 0.31
CA PHE A 91 -10.85 14.27 -0.58
C PHE A 91 -11.25 14.34 -2.05
N THR A 92 -10.31 14.65 -2.92
CA THR A 92 -10.44 14.39 -4.35
C THR A 92 -10.27 12.91 -4.67
N ARG A 93 -10.73 12.47 -5.81
CA ARG A 93 -10.61 11.07 -6.26
C ARG A 93 -9.16 10.58 -6.29
N PRO A 94 -8.18 11.33 -6.83
CA PRO A 94 -6.76 10.98 -6.74
C PRO A 94 -6.24 10.82 -5.30
N GLU A 95 -6.59 11.74 -4.40
CA GLU A 95 -6.14 11.70 -3.01
C GLU A 95 -6.65 10.46 -2.28
N ILE A 96 -7.94 10.13 -2.41
CA ILE A 96 -8.51 8.97 -1.74
C ILE A 96 -8.00 7.64 -2.32
N ALA A 97 -7.69 7.58 -3.61
CA ALA A 97 -7.09 6.41 -4.24
C ALA A 97 -5.68 6.12 -3.71
N VAL A 98 -4.83 7.16 -3.64
CA VAL A 98 -3.48 7.06 -3.04
C VAL A 98 -3.56 6.67 -1.58
N LEU A 99 -4.41 7.35 -0.79
CA LEU A 99 -4.60 7.06 0.62
C LEU A 99 -5.06 5.62 0.85
N CYS A 100 -6.02 5.13 0.08
CA CYS A 100 -6.51 3.75 0.15
C CYS A 100 -5.39 2.71 0.00
N VAL A 101 -4.51 2.90 -0.97
CA VAL A 101 -3.35 1.99 -1.17
C VAL A 101 -2.38 2.08 -0.01
N LEU A 102 -2.10 3.28 0.50
CA LEU A 102 -1.22 3.46 1.67
C LEU A 102 -1.80 2.81 2.94
N LEU A 103 -3.10 2.92 3.19
CA LEU A 103 -3.78 2.28 4.32
C LEU A 103 -3.77 0.74 4.23
N LEU A 104 -3.91 0.18 3.03
CA LEU A 104 -4.01 -1.26 2.83
C LEU A 104 -2.65 -1.96 2.68
N ARG A 105 -1.62 -1.23 2.25
CA ARG A 105 -0.32 -1.81 1.87
C ARG A 105 0.90 -1.14 2.53
N GLY A 106 0.66 -0.18 3.43
CA GLY A 106 1.75 0.56 4.08
C GLY A 106 2.55 1.44 3.10
N PRO A 107 3.83 1.72 3.41
CA PRO A 107 4.65 2.65 2.65
C PRO A 107 4.90 2.22 1.19
N GLN A 108 4.72 3.15 0.24
CA GLN A 108 4.81 2.91 -1.20
C GLN A 108 5.64 3.97 -1.91
N THR A 109 6.33 3.58 -3.00
CA THR A 109 6.92 4.53 -3.95
C THR A 109 5.86 5.12 -4.89
N PRO A 110 6.10 6.26 -5.57
CA PRO A 110 5.16 6.79 -6.57
C PRO A 110 4.87 5.81 -7.71
N GLY A 111 5.88 5.03 -8.15
CA GLY A 111 5.70 4.02 -9.18
C GLY A 111 4.78 2.87 -8.73
N GLU A 112 4.95 2.39 -7.48
CA GLU A 112 4.06 1.38 -6.89
C GLU A 112 2.63 1.92 -6.74
N LEU A 113 2.46 3.17 -6.31
CA LEU A 113 1.14 3.80 -6.18
C LEU A 113 0.44 3.89 -7.53
N ARG A 114 1.12 4.36 -8.59
CA ARG A 114 0.55 4.43 -9.92
C ARG A 114 -0.03 3.08 -10.37
N GLY A 115 0.75 2.00 -10.24
CA GLY A 115 0.30 0.67 -10.67
C GLY A 115 -0.80 0.07 -9.77
N ARG A 116 -0.80 0.39 -8.46
CA ARG A 116 -1.72 -0.21 -7.48
C ARG A 116 -3.04 0.53 -7.35
N THR A 117 -3.11 1.77 -7.82
CA THR A 117 -4.34 2.59 -7.82
C THR A 117 -5.20 2.37 -9.05
N GLU A 118 -4.78 1.63 -10.07
CA GLU A 118 -5.43 1.50 -11.37
C GLU A 118 -6.94 1.22 -11.28
N ARG A 119 -7.38 0.39 -10.35
CA ARG A 119 -8.79 0.08 -10.13
C ARG A 119 -9.56 1.12 -9.33
N LEU A 120 -8.85 2.03 -8.64
CA LEU A 120 -9.42 3.10 -7.81
C LEU A 120 -9.48 4.41 -8.57
N HIS A 121 -8.37 4.76 -9.22
CA HIS A 121 -8.16 5.92 -10.05
C HIS A 121 -6.94 5.69 -10.96
N HIS A 122 -7.13 5.87 -12.27
CA HIS A 122 -6.05 5.81 -13.24
C HIS A 122 -5.23 7.10 -13.22
N PHE A 123 -3.92 7.00 -13.01
CA PHE A 123 -2.97 8.10 -13.11
C PHE A 123 -2.20 8.01 -14.42
N GLU A 124 -2.25 9.03 -15.25
CA GLU A 124 -1.54 9.05 -16.53
C GLU A 124 -0.03 9.14 -16.34
N THR A 125 0.41 9.97 -15.40
CA THR A 125 1.82 10.24 -15.14
C THR A 125 2.22 10.01 -13.67
N LEU A 126 3.52 9.92 -13.40
CA LEU A 126 4.03 9.92 -12.03
C LEU A 126 3.85 11.26 -11.34
N ASP A 127 3.85 12.35 -12.09
CA ASP A 127 3.65 13.71 -11.56
C ASP A 127 2.24 13.89 -11.00
N ASP A 128 1.23 13.23 -11.58
CA ASP A 128 -0.14 13.23 -11.05
C ASP A 128 -0.20 12.54 -9.68
N VAL A 129 0.51 11.41 -9.52
CA VAL A 129 0.63 10.72 -8.24
C VAL A 129 1.34 11.60 -7.21
N GLN A 130 2.45 12.24 -7.60
CA GLN A 130 3.19 13.15 -6.72
C GLN A 130 2.34 14.34 -6.30
N SER A 131 1.55 14.90 -7.21
CA SER A 131 0.61 15.99 -6.92
C SER A 131 -0.45 15.58 -5.90
N ALA A 132 -1.01 14.36 -6.00
CA ALA A 132 -1.95 13.84 -5.02
C ALA A 132 -1.29 13.62 -3.64
N LEU A 133 -0.07 13.06 -3.61
CA LEU A 133 0.72 12.90 -2.38
C LEU A 133 1.04 14.24 -1.73
N GLN A 134 1.44 15.24 -2.52
CA GLN A 134 1.77 16.57 -2.02
C GLN A 134 0.54 17.24 -1.38
N LYS A 135 -0.65 17.10 -1.98
CA LYS A 135 -1.90 17.59 -1.38
C LYS A 135 -2.19 16.92 -0.03
N LEU A 136 -1.98 15.60 0.10
CA LEU A 136 -2.14 14.90 1.37
C LEU A 136 -1.13 15.36 2.43
N MET A 137 0.10 15.68 2.03
CA MET A 137 1.16 16.18 2.92
C MET A 137 0.95 17.63 3.35
N GLN A 138 0.29 18.45 2.52
CA GLN A 138 0.01 19.87 2.79
C GLN A 138 -1.24 20.10 3.63
N ARG A 139 -2.01 19.07 3.95
CA ARG A 139 -3.18 19.18 4.82
C ARG A 139 -2.77 19.55 6.25
N ASP A 140 -3.68 20.08 7.00
CA ASP A 140 -3.53 20.42 8.43
C ASP A 140 -4.59 19.66 9.25
N PRO A 141 -4.20 18.60 10.02
CA PRO A 141 -2.85 18.00 10.07
C PRO A 141 -2.49 17.25 8.77
N PRO A 142 -1.20 17.03 8.50
CA PRO A 142 -0.75 16.26 7.35
C PRO A 142 -1.21 14.80 7.45
N LEU A 143 -1.63 14.21 6.33
CA LEU A 143 -2.18 12.86 6.25
C LEU A 143 -1.24 11.84 5.61
N ALA A 144 -0.16 12.32 5.00
CA ALA A 144 0.92 11.50 4.47
C ALA A 144 2.27 12.17 4.72
N LYS A 145 3.34 11.39 4.70
CA LYS A 145 4.72 11.89 4.76
C LYS A 145 5.64 11.11 3.83
N LEU A 146 6.71 11.78 3.40
CA LEU A 146 7.84 11.17 2.73
C LEU A 146 8.75 10.55 3.79
N LEU A 147 9.06 9.26 3.63
CA LEU A 147 10.01 8.57 4.50
C LEU A 147 11.44 8.79 4.01
N PRO A 148 12.43 8.79 4.92
CA PRO A 148 13.84 8.77 4.54
C PRO A 148 14.14 7.63 3.58
N ARG A 149 15.09 7.87 2.68
CA ARG A 149 15.47 6.86 1.71
C ARG A 149 16.23 5.73 2.40
N GLN A 150 15.73 4.52 2.28
CA GLN A 150 16.43 3.36 2.82
C GLN A 150 17.71 3.04 2.05
N PRO A 151 18.80 2.63 2.73
CA PRO A 151 20.02 2.20 2.06
C PRO A 151 19.75 1.09 1.03
N GLY A 152 20.30 1.24 -0.17
CA GLY A 152 20.11 0.27 -1.26
C GLY A 152 18.83 0.45 -2.10
N THR A 153 17.95 1.40 -1.76
CA THR A 153 16.76 1.71 -2.56
C THR A 153 17.01 2.93 -3.46
N LYS A 154 16.42 2.94 -4.66
CA LYS A 154 16.55 4.07 -5.60
C LYS A 154 15.56 5.20 -5.30
N GLU A 155 14.40 4.90 -4.72
CA GLU A 155 13.30 5.82 -4.50
C GLU A 155 12.87 5.86 -3.03
N SER A 156 12.43 7.02 -2.58
CA SER A 156 11.81 7.20 -1.27
C SER A 156 10.37 6.69 -1.29
N ARG A 157 9.89 6.25 -0.12
CA ARG A 157 8.52 5.79 0.07
C ARG A 157 7.69 6.83 0.79
N TYR A 158 6.40 6.82 0.53
CA TYR A 158 5.42 7.63 1.22
C TYR A 158 4.58 6.76 2.13
N ALA A 159 4.26 7.25 3.33
CA ALA A 159 3.41 6.58 4.30
C ALA A 159 2.22 7.47 4.68
N HIS A 160 1.11 6.87 5.09
CA HIS A 160 0.01 7.58 5.70
C HIS A 160 0.33 7.93 7.16
N LEU A 161 -0.33 8.95 7.72
CA LEU A 161 -0.18 9.38 9.11
C LEU A 161 -1.41 9.07 9.98
N PHE A 162 -2.34 8.27 9.51
CA PHE A 162 -3.55 7.92 10.25
C PHE A 162 -3.28 7.07 11.49
N ALA A 163 -2.16 6.35 11.55
CA ALA A 163 -1.73 5.60 12.74
C ALA A 163 -0.80 6.42 13.66
N GLY A 164 -0.71 7.73 13.45
CA GLY A 164 0.30 8.58 14.04
C GLY A 164 1.57 8.63 13.19
N ASP A 165 2.61 9.24 13.75
CA ASP A 165 3.90 9.31 13.05
C ASP A 165 4.48 7.90 12.90
N VAL A 166 4.88 7.56 11.67
CA VAL A 166 5.59 6.31 11.43
C VAL A 166 6.95 6.44 12.11
N VAL A 167 7.04 5.90 13.31
CA VAL A 167 8.33 5.60 13.91
C VAL A 167 8.89 4.50 13.02
N GLU A 168 9.82 4.86 12.14
CA GLU A 168 10.66 3.81 11.56
C GLU A 168 11.19 3.03 12.76
N PRO A 169 11.05 1.69 12.78
CA PRO A 169 11.91 0.95 13.66
C PRO A 169 13.29 1.46 13.30
N GLU A 170 13.96 2.11 14.24
CA GLU A 170 15.40 2.31 14.14
C GLU A 170 15.91 0.93 13.75
N MET A 171 16.16 0.73 12.46
CA MET A 171 16.94 -0.43 12.07
C MET A 171 18.17 -0.25 12.93
N PRO A 172 18.46 -1.18 13.86
CA PRO A 172 19.70 -1.09 14.58
C PRO A 172 20.72 -0.83 13.50
N VAL A 173 21.40 0.30 13.58
CA VAL A 173 22.61 0.53 12.84
C VAL A 173 23.41 -0.67 13.26
N HIS A 174 23.39 -1.72 12.46
CA HIS A 174 24.35 -2.77 12.57
C HIS A 174 25.68 -2.06 12.27
N ALA A 175 26.18 -1.40 13.35
CA ALA A 175 27.59 -1.28 13.52
C ALA A 175 28.06 -2.67 13.13
N ALA A 176 28.96 -2.72 12.18
CA ALA A 176 29.53 -3.93 11.59
C ALA A 176 30.09 -4.84 12.74
N THR A 177 29.18 -5.43 13.49
CA THR A 177 29.40 -6.51 14.44
C THR A 177 28.78 -7.72 13.75
N GLY A 178 29.69 -8.57 13.24
CA GLY A 178 29.44 -9.83 12.56
C GLY A 178 28.11 -10.50 12.92
N VAL A 179 27.11 -10.33 12.08
CA VAL A 179 26.16 -11.40 11.89
C VAL A 179 27.01 -12.49 11.24
N GLU A 180 27.26 -13.57 11.96
CA GLU A 180 27.78 -14.79 11.37
C GLU A 180 26.85 -15.13 10.20
N ARG A 181 27.22 -14.67 9.00
CA ARG A 181 26.58 -15.11 7.77
C ARG A 181 26.79 -16.62 7.77
N ASN A 182 25.68 -17.35 7.85
CA ASN A 182 25.75 -18.79 7.66
C ASN A 182 26.62 -19.02 6.42
N PRO A 183 27.77 -19.70 6.52
CA PRO A 183 28.68 -19.84 5.40
C PRO A 183 27.99 -20.39 4.15
N LYS A 184 26.94 -21.22 4.34
CA LYS A 184 26.11 -21.78 3.24
C LYS A 184 25.28 -20.71 2.50
N ASP A 185 24.85 -19.63 3.17
CA ASP A 185 24.11 -18.55 2.51
C ASP A 185 25.05 -17.63 1.73
N ALA A 186 26.26 -17.39 2.24
CA ALA A 186 27.30 -16.65 1.54
C ALA A 186 27.75 -17.38 0.26
N GLU A 187 27.99 -18.68 0.34
CA GLU A 187 28.32 -19.52 -0.82
C GLU A 187 27.19 -19.55 -1.86
N ARG A 188 25.94 -19.60 -1.39
CA ARG A 188 24.76 -19.60 -2.27
C ARG A 188 24.59 -18.26 -2.99
N ILE A 189 24.81 -17.13 -2.30
CA ILE A 189 24.76 -15.79 -2.89
C ILE A 189 25.87 -15.65 -3.93
N ALA A 190 27.12 -16.03 -3.63
CA ALA A 190 28.23 -15.95 -4.55
C ALA A 190 27.95 -16.79 -5.83
N ARG A 191 27.39 -18.00 -5.68
CA ARG A 191 27.03 -18.85 -6.81
C ARG A 191 25.93 -18.23 -7.68
N LEU A 192 24.90 -17.62 -7.08
CA LEU A 192 23.84 -16.93 -7.81
C LEU A 192 24.36 -15.67 -8.53
N GLU A 193 25.28 -14.92 -7.93
CA GLU A 193 25.92 -13.78 -8.57
C GLU A 193 26.76 -14.19 -9.79
N GLU A 194 27.45 -15.32 -9.71
CA GLU A 194 28.23 -15.88 -10.82
C GLU A 194 27.32 -16.36 -11.96
N GLU A 195 26.23 -17.08 -11.65
CA GLU A 195 25.22 -17.53 -12.62
C GLU A 195 24.53 -16.34 -13.33
N VAL A 196 24.17 -15.29 -12.58
CA VAL A 196 23.63 -14.06 -13.16
C VAL A 196 24.64 -13.34 -14.06
N ALA A 197 25.93 -13.34 -13.71
CA ALA A 197 26.95 -12.75 -14.54
C ALA A 197 27.19 -13.53 -15.83
N GLU A 198 27.08 -14.87 -15.79
CA GLU A 198 27.17 -15.74 -16.96
C GLU A 198 25.99 -15.56 -17.90
N LEU A 199 24.75 -15.59 -17.37
CA LEU A 199 23.54 -15.36 -18.14
C LEU A 199 23.54 -13.98 -18.83
N ARG A 200 24.06 -12.94 -18.16
CA ARG A 200 24.20 -11.61 -18.78
C ARG A 200 25.18 -11.61 -19.96
N ARG A 201 26.26 -12.37 -19.88
CA ARG A 201 27.21 -12.52 -20.99
C ARG A 201 26.58 -13.23 -22.18
N GLU A 202 25.85 -14.33 -21.93
CA GLU A 202 25.12 -15.06 -22.97
C GLU A 202 24.07 -14.19 -23.66
N VAL A 203 23.30 -13.40 -22.90
CA VAL A 203 22.30 -12.48 -23.47
C VAL A 203 22.96 -11.42 -24.38
N VAL A 204 24.13 -10.91 -24.00
CA VAL A 204 24.88 -9.96 -24.86
C VAL A 204 25.34 -10.66 -26.15
N GLU A 205 25.88 -11.86 -26.03
CA GLU A 205 26.37 -12.62 -27.21
C GLU A 205 25.21 -12.97 -28.17
N VAL A 206 24.06 -13.40 -27.65
CA VAL A 206 22.87 -13.66 -28.45
C VAL A 206 22.35 -12.40 -29.14
N LYS A 207 22.39 -11.25 -28.48
CA LYS A 207 22.03 -9.97 -29.07
C LYS A 207 22.97 -9.61 -30.23
N ASP A 208 24.27 -9.76 -30.04
CA ASP A 208 25.26 -9.50 -31.07
C ASP A 208 25.11 -10.45 -32.28
N GLN A 209 24.78 -11.74 -32.03
CA GLN A 209 24.48 -12.69 -33.09
C GLN A 209 23.23 -12.32 -33.87
N LEU A 210 22.18 -11.89 -33.16
CA LEU A 210 20.93 -11.42 -33.77
C LEU A 210 21.14 -10.16 -34.63
N GLU A 211 21.96 -9.22 -34.18
CA GLU A 211 22.28 -8.03 -34.95
C GLU A 211 23.10 -8.37 -36.21
N ARG A 212 24.08 -9.29 -36.11
CA ARG A 212 24.84 -9.76 -37.28
C ARG A 212 23.93 -10.48 -38.26
N PHE A 213 23.00 -11.30 -37.79
CA PHE A 213 22.03 -11.97 -38.63
C PHE A 213 21.11 -10.98 -39.37
N ARG A 214 20.59 -9.96 -38.66
CA ARG A 214 19.76 -8.93 -39.29
C ARG A 214 20.49 -8.17 -40.42
N ARG A 215 21.78 -7.86 -40.21
CA ARG A 215 22.60 -7.16 -41.20
C ARG A 215 22.89 -8.00 -42.48
N GLN A 216 22.64 -9.33 -42.46
CA GLN A 216 22.79 -10.17 -43.62
C GLN A 216 21.55 -10.15 -44.54
N PHE A 217 20.44 -9.58 -44.09
CA PHE A 217 19.16 -9.50 -44.82
C PHE A 217 18.75 -8.05 -45.14
N GLU A 218 19.54 -7.08 -44.78
CA GLU A 218 19.47 -5.68 -45.25
C GLU A 218 20.46 -5.45 -46.40
#